data_8a189c7265b98cbc49f44c05bb0070e3
#
_entry.id   8a189c7265b98cbc49f44c05bb0070e3
#
_cell.length_a   1.000
_cell.length_b   1.000
_cell.length_c   1.000
_cell.angle_alpha   90.00
_cell.angle_beta   90.00
_cell.angle_gamma   90.00
#
_symmetry.space_group_name_H-M   'P 1'
#
loop_
_entity.id
_entity.type
_entity.pdbx_description
1 polymer ?
#
loop_
_entity_poly.entity_id
_entity_poly.type
_entity_poly.pdbx_seq_one_letter_code
_entity_poly.pdbx_strand_id
1 'polypeptide(L)'
;DKYDSVIVVTEAVFSMDGDSCDLKKLVELKHKFHNVYLYVDEAHSFCLYADNGAGLCKKNQVTDDIDFILTTFGKGLGSEGACILCNETARDYLINTARSLIFSTALSPLSFAHANFMVKYMQKRNDLRERLHSISSYIHNALKDSGYENVSQSQIIPVLTYENEKAVKACEFFK
;
A
#
# COMPACT_ATOMS: atom_id res chain seq x y z
N ASP A 1 6.16 26.77 -16.01
CA ASP A 1 5.59 26.00 -14.91
C ASP A 1 4.75 26.91 -14.02
N LYS A 2 3.54 26.47 -13.65
CA LYS A 2 2.58 27.29 -12.89
C LYS A 2 2.83 27.21 -11.37
N TYR A 3 3.55 26.17 -10.92
CA TYR A 3 3.79 25.87 -9.50
C TYR A 3 5.27 25.62 -9.25
N ASP A 4 5.76 26.08 -8.11
CA ASP A 4 7.15 25.86 -7.68
C ASP A 4 7.41 24.41 -7.30
N SER A 5 6.41 23.73 -6.76
CA SER A 5 6.46 22.31 -6.38
C SER A 5 5.11 21.63 -6.61
N VAL A 6 5.14 20.38 -7.03
CA VAL A 6 3.96 19.53 -7.24
C VAL A 6 4.19 18.21 -6.52
N ILE A 7 3.29 17.84 -5.61
CA ILE A 7 3.30 16.51 -4.98
C ILE A 7 2.23 15.65 -5.65
N VAL A 8 2.65 14.55 -6.24
CA VAL A 8 1.76 13.52 -6.78
C VAL A 8 1.55 12.47 -5.70
N VAL A 9 0.30 12.34 -5.23
CA VAL A 9 -0.09 11.38 -4.19
C VAL A 9 -0.86 10.24 -4.84
N THR A 10 -0.47 9.01 -4.55
CA THR A 10 -1.15 7.80 -5.02
C THR A 10 -1.05 6.66 -4.02
N GLU A 11 -1.91 5.64 -4.18
CA GLU A 11 -1.72 4.34 -3.52
C GLU A 11 -0.98 3.39 -4.47
N ALA A 12 -0.15 2.51 -3.93
CA ALA A 12 0.49 1.45 -4.70
C ALA A 12 -0.52 0.37 -5.12
N VAL A 13 -1.46 0.05 -4.22
CA VAL A 13 -2.67 -0.76 -4.45
C VAL A 13 -3.85 -0.02 -3.88
N PHE A 14 -4.86 0.25 -4.69
CA PHE A 14 -6.06 0.98 -4.27
C PHE A 14 -7.01 0.09 -3.46
N SER A 15 -7.51 0.65 -2.37
CA SER A 15 -8.27 -0.11 -1.35
C SER A 15 -9.64 -0.59 -1.81
N MET A 16 -10.28 0.09 -2.75
CA MET A 16 -11.64 -0.24 -3.19
C MET A 16 -11.63 -1.22 -4.35
N ASP A 17 -10.85 -0.93 -5.37
CA ASP A 17 -10.89 -1.67 -6.62
C ASP A 17 -9.77 -2.71 -6.74
N GLY A 18 -8.78 -2.65 -5.83
CA GLY A 18 -7.65 -3.59 -5.83
C GLY A 18 -6.72 -3.46 -7.03
N ASP A 19 -6.90 -2.43 -7.84
CA ASP A 19 -6.00 -2.09 -8.92
C ASP A 19 -4.69 -1.49 -8.40
N SER A 20 -3.69 -1.41 -9.23
CA SER A 20 -2.35 -0.95 -8.86
C SER A 20 -1.93 0.23 -9.73
N CYS A 21 -1.24 1.18 -9.10
CA CYS A 21 -0.63 2.29 -9.80
C CYS A 21 0.60 1.80 -10.62
N ASP A 22 0.75 2.32 -11.84
CA ASP A 22 1.97 2.13 -12.63
C ASP A 22 3.08 3.05 -12.09
N LEU A 23 3.75 2.58 -11.03
CA LEU A 23 4.81 3.34 -10.35
C LEU A 23 5.98 3.68 -11.26
N LYS A 24 6.30 2.82 -12.26
CA LYS A 24 7.39 3.10 -13.21
C LYS A 24 7.07 4.29 -14.08
N LYS A 25 5.84 4.37 -14.61
CA LYS A 25 5.40 5.56 -15.38
C LYS A 25 5.37 6.83 -14.55
N LEU A 26 5.02 6.75 -13.26
CA LEU A 26 5.10 7.92 -12.37
C LEU A 26 6.54 8.39 -12.18
N VAL A 27 7.49 7.48 -12.01
CA VAL A 27 8.91 7.82 -11.93
C VAL A 27 9.42 8.42 -13.23
N GLU A 28 9.05 7.86 -14.39
CA GLU A 28 9.36 8.45 -15.69
C GLU A 28 8.80 9.87 -15.83
N LEU A 29 7.59 10.14 -15.28
CA LEU A 29 7.02 11.47 -15.26
C LEU A 29 7.82 12.40 -14.35
N LYS A 30 8.18 11.96 -13.14
CA LYS A 30 9.03 12.73 -12.21
C LYS A 30 10.34 13.16 -12.86
N HIS A 31 11.00 12.26 -13.58
CA HIS A 31 12.28 12.56 -14.26
C HIS A 31 12.16 13.61 -15.37
N LYS A 32 10.94 13.88 -15.87
CA LYS A 32 10.70 14.94 -16.86
C LYS A 32 10.53 16.33 -16.22
N PHE A 33 10.24 16.39 -14.93
CA PHE A 33 9.91 17.63 -14.22
C PHE A 33 10.68 17.72 -12.91
N HIS A 34 11.56 18.70 -12.80
CA HIS A 34 12.45 18.89 -11.63
C HIS A 34 11.74 19.27 -10.32
N ASN A 35 10.48 19.70 -10.41
CA ASN A 35 9.66 20.16 -9.28
C ASN A 35 8.55 19.18 -8.87
N VAL A 36 8.60 17.92 -9.36
CA VAL A 36 7.64 16.88 -9.02
C VAL A 36 8.20 15.97 -7.93
N TYR A 37 7.41 15.77 -6.90
CA TYR A 37 7.67 14.87 -5.77
C TYR A 37 6.62 13.76 -5.75
N LEU A 38 7.02 12.53 -5.46
CA LEU A 38 6.14 11.38 -5.40
C LEU A 38 5.88 10.95 -3.95
N TYR A 39 4.61 10.87 -3.59
CA TYR A 39 4.14 10.30 -2.32
C TYR A 39 3.32 9.05 -2.62
N VAL A 40 3.81 7.87 -2.19
CA VAL A 40 3.17 6.58 -2.46
C VAL A 40 2.73 5.95 -1.14
N ASP A 41 1.44 5.64 -1.03
CA ASP A 41 0.88 4.86 0.07
C ASP A 41 0.96 3.37 -0.25
N GLU A 42 1.74 2.65 0.54
CA GLU A 42 1.96 1.20 0.46
C GLU A 42 1.09 0.41 1.46
N ALA A 43 0.07 1.02 2.04
CA ALA A 43 -0.75 0.38 3.08
C ALA A 43 -1.32 -0.98 2.67
N HIS A 44 -1.64 -1.16 1.40
CA HIS A 44 -2.19 -2.40 0.83
C HIS A 44 -1.15 -3.27 0.10
N SER A 45 0.11 -2.88 0.10
CA SER A 45 1.20 -3.62 -0.55
C SER A 45 2.34 -4.01 0.40
N PHE A 46 2.53 -3.25 1.48
CA PHE A 46 3.52 -3.57 2.52
C PHE A 46 3.25 -4.92 3.17
N CYS A 47 4.28 -5.70 3.41
CA CYS A 47 4.29 -7.10 3.83
C CYS A 47 3.80 -8.12 2.78
N LEU A 48 3.21 -7.71 1.67
CA LEU A 48 2.55 -8.59 0.70
C LEU A 48 3.33 -8.74 -0.61
N TYR A 49 4.15 -7.76 -0.98
CA TYR A 49 4.90 -7.75 -2.23
C TYR A 49 6.40 -7.61 -1.99
N ALA A 50 7.19 -7.98 -2.99
CA ALA A 50 8.63 -8.21 -2.96
C ALA A 50 9.04 -9.38 -2.03
N ASP A 51 10.23 -9.95 -2.22
CA ASP A 51 10.68 -11.17 -1.55
C ASP A 51 10.74 -11.06 -0.01
N ASN A 52 10.99 -9.86 0.49
CA ASN A 52 11.03 -9.55 1.91
C ASN A 52 9.79 -8.81 2.43
N GLY A 53 8.75 -8.66 1.61
CA GLY A 53 7.54 -7.92 1.97
C GLY A 53 7.68 -6.39 1.96
N ALA A 54 8.70 -5.84 1.30
CA ALA A 54 8.96 -4.40 1.32
C ALA A 54 8.01 -3.57 0.43
N GLY A 55 7.02 -4.20 -0.22
CA GLY A 55 5.97 -3.51 -0.98
C GLY A 55 6.23 -3.42 -2.49
N LEU A 56 5.35 -2.71 -3.19
CA LEU A 56 5.40 -2.57 -4.65
C LEU A 56 6.49 -1.62 -5.13
N CYS A 57 6.85 -0.57 -4.40
CA CYS A 57 7.98 0.28 -4.76
C CYS A 57 9.27 -0.54 -4.85
N LYS A 58 9.49 -1.45 -3.90
CA LYS A 58 10.64 -2.37 -3.94
C LYS A 58 10.54 -3.39 -5.06
N LYS A 59 9.35 -4.00 -5.23
CA LYS A 59 9.12 -4.98 -6.31
C LYS A 59 9.37 -4.38 -7.69
N ASN A 60 8.98 -3.13 -7.90
CA ASN A 60 9.18 -2.40 -9.16
C ASN A 60 10.57 -1.77 -9.30
N GLN A 61 11.41 -1.86 -8.27
CA GLN A 61 12.76 -1.28 -8.23
C GLN A 61 12.79 0.25 -8.38
N VAL A 62 11.79 0.92 -7.81
CA VAL A 62 11.64 2.40 -7.87
C VAL A 62 11.74 3.07 -6.49
N THR A 63 12.10 2.34 -5.46
CA THR A 63 12.14 2.85 -4.07
C THR A 63 12.94 4.14 -3.93
N ASP A 64 14.09 4.22 -4.60
CA ASP A 64 15.01 5.35 -4.48
C ASP A 64 14.52 6.61 -5.25
N ASP A 65 13.54 6.44 -6.14
CA ASP A 65 12.93 7.53 -6.91
C ASP A 65 11.70 8.11 -6.22
N ILE A 66 11.14 7.43 -5.20
CA ILE A 66 9.98 7.91 -4.44
C ILE A 66 10.44 8.77 -3.27
N ASP A 67 9.88 9.98 -3.15
CA ASP A 67 10.29 10.93 -2.09
C ASP A 67 9.69 10.58 -0.73
N PHE A 68 8.45 10.09 -0.71
CA PHE A 68 7.74 9.66 0.49
C PHE A 68 7.03 8.34 0.26
N ILE A 69 7.35 7.33 1.06
CA ILE A 69 6.62 6.06 1.09
C ILE A 69 5.93 5.97 2.44
N LEU A 70 4.60 6.00 2.44
CA LEU A 70 3.79 5.73 3.63
C LEU A 70 3.53 4.23 3.72
N THR A 71 3.64 3.66 4.91
CA THR A 71 3.14 2.32 5.20
C THR A 71 2.42 2.29 6.53
N THR A 72 1.38 1.47 6.62
CA THR A 72 0.58 1.27 7.83
C THR A 72 0.81 -0.11 8.41
N PHE A 73 0.77 -0.21 9.73
CA PHE A 73 1.05 -1.46 10.45
C PHE A 73 -0.22 -2.26 10.78
N GLY A 74 -1.40 -1.65 10.64
CA GLY A 74 -2.69 -2.27 10.97
C GLY A 74 -3.24 -3.27 9.95
N LYS A 75 -2.55 -3.47 8.82
CA LYS A 75 -2.98 -4.35 7.72
C LYS A 75 -2.07 -5.58 7.63
N GLY A 76 -1.29 -5.72 6.57
CA GLY A 76 -0.42 -6.88 6.31
C GLY A 76 0.60 -7.17 7.41
N LEU A 77 1.01 -6.17 8.19
CA LEU A 77 1.92 -6.37 9.31
C LEU A 77 1.22 -6.94 10.56
N GLY A 78 -0.09 -6.71 10.74
CA GLY A 78 -0.83 -7.18 11.92
C GLY A 78 -0.41 -6.51 13.23
N SER A 79 -0.08 -5.21 13.17
CA SER A 79 0.33 -4.40 14.32
C SER A 79 -0.43 -3.06 14.30
N GLU A 80 0.00 -2.08 15.04
CA GLU A 80 -0.60 -0.74 15.04
C GLU A 80 0.45 0.34 14.74
N GLY A 81 -0.02 1.48 14.21
CA GLY A 81 0.79 2.61 13.82
C GLY A 81 1.04 2.68 12.30
N ALA A 82 1.91 3.59 11.94
CA ALA A 82 2.34 3.84 10.57
C ALA A 82 3.73 4.47 10.57
N CYS A 83 4.38 4.47 9.42
CA CYS A 83 5.59 5.25 9.23
C CYS A 83 5.66 5.84 7.82
N ILE A 84 6.40 6.95 7.71
CA ILE A 84 6.78 7.55 6.44
C ILE A 84 8.29 7.30 6.27
N LEU A 85 8.66 6.68 5.16
CA LEU A 85 10.05 6.56 4.73
C LEU A 85 10.33 7.72 3.77
N CYS A 86 11.37 8.49 4.07
CA CYS A 86 11.80 9.63 3.27
C CYS A 86 13.29 9.91 3.54
N ASN A 87 13.87 10.86 2.83
CA ASN A 87 15.23 11.29 3.08
C ASN A 87 15.35 12.05 4.42
N GLU A 88 16.60 12.25 4.88
CA GLU A 88 16.88 12.88 6.18
C GLU A 88 16.36 14.32 6.29
N THR A 89 16.51 15.11 5.23
CA THR A 89 16.03 16.50 5.20
C THR A 89 14.52 16.58 5.36
N ALA A 90 13.76 15.72 4.65
CA ALA A 90 12.31 15.65 4.75
C ALA A 90 11.88 15.16 6.14
N ARG A 91 12.57 14.16 6.70
CA ARG A 91 12.33 13.66 8.07
C ARG A 91 12.47 14.79 9.09
N ASP A 92 13.58 15.52 9.04
CA ASP A 92 13.86 16.61 10.00
C ASP A 92 12.86 17.75 9.86
N TYR A 93 12.45 18.07 8.63
CA TYR A 93 11.37 19.02 8.39
C TYR A 93 10.05 18.56 8.99
N LEU A 94 9.64 17.30 8.74
CA LEU A 94 8.39 16.75 9.26
C LEU A 94 8.35 16.70 10.79
N ILE A 95 9.44 16.32 11.46
CA ILE A 95 9.53 16.31 12.93
C ILE A 95 9.24 17.69 13.52
N ASN A 96 9.67 18.76 12.83
CA ASN A 96 9.54 20.13 13.31
C ASN A 96 8.27 20.85 12.84
N THR A 97 7.56 20.34 11.83
CA THR A 97 6.43 21.05 11.20
C THR A 97 5.15 20.25 11.09
N ALA A 98 5.21 18.91 11.13
CA ALA A 98 4.02 18.08 10.99
C ALA A 98 3.15 18.14 12.24
N ARG A 99 2.07 18.90 12.19
CA ARG A 99 1.16 19.13 13.32
C ARG A 99 0.58 17.81 13.87
N SER A 100 0.25 16.86 13.00
CA SER A 100 -0.24 15.54 13.40
C SER A 100 0.77 14.72 14.19
N LEU A 101 2.07 14.95 13.99
CA LEU A 101 3.13 14.32 14.77
C LEU A 101 3.37 15.08 16.09
N ILE A 102 3.50 16.43 16.02
CA ILE A 102 3.86 17.27 17.17
C ILE A 102 2.78 17.22 18.26
N PHE A 103 1.50 17.25 17.88
CA PHE A 103 0.36 17.32 18.79
C PHE A 103 -0.32 15.96 19.05
N SER A 104 0.32 14.87 18.69
CA SER A 104 -0.16 13.51 18.98
C SER A 104 0.63 12.86 20.09
N THR A 105 -0.04 12.07 20.91
CA THR A 105 0.63 11.19 21.86
C THR A 105 1.34 10.06 21.11
N ALA A 106 2.59 9.81 21.45
CA ALA A 106 3.35 8.70 20.88
C ALA A 106 2.69 7.33 21.17
N LEU A 107 2.89 6.39 20.26
CA LEU A 107 2.54 4.99 20.50
C LEU A 107 3.25 4.44 21.74
N SER A 108 2.63 3.45 22.39
CA SER A 108 3.25 2.80 23.54
C SER A 108 4.57 2.11 23.18
N PRO A 109 5.52 1.99 24.11
CA PRO A 109 6.74 1.21 23.87
C PRO A 109 6.44 -0.24 23.47
N LEU A 110 5.35 -0.82 23.96
CA LEU A 110 4.91 -2.17 23.61
C LEU A 110 4.50 -2.25 22.14
N SER A 111 3.75 -1.25 21.63
CA SER A 111 3.38 -1.19 20.20
C SER A 111 4.60 -1.08 19.30
N PHE A 112 5.60 -0.28 19.67
CA PHE A 112 6.87 -0.21 18.94
C PHE A 112 7.63 -1.53 18.96
N ALA A 113 7.72 -2.19 20.11
CA ALA A 113 8.39 -3.49 20.25
C ALA A 113 7.67 -4.55 19.40
N HIS A 114 6.34 -4.58 19.42
CA HIS A 114 5.53 -5.48 18.61
C HIS A 114 5.71 -5.21 17.11
N ALA A 115 5.62 -3.96 16.66
CA ALA A 115 5.83 -3.60 15.26
C ALA A 115 7.24 -4.02 14.77
N ASN A 116 8.29 -3.75 15.56
CA ASN A 116 9.66 -4.16 15.25
C ASN A 116 9.81 -5.69 15.15
N PHE A 117 9.18 -6.43 16.06
CA PHE A 117 9.15 -7.89 16.00
C PHE A 117 8.45 -8.36 14.73
N MET A 118 7.25 -7.82 14.44
CA MET A 118 6.45 -8.21 13.28
C MET A 118 7.13 -7.88 11.95
N VAL A 119 7.82 -6.75 11.81
CA VAL A 119 8.62 -6.43 10.61
C VAL A 119 9.67 -7.51 10.39
N LYS A 120 10.47 -7.85 11.42
CA LYS A 120 11.51 -8.89 11.33
C LYS A 120 10.94 -10.29 11.05
N TYR A 121 9.78 -10.58 11.60
CA TYR A 121 9.05 -11.83 11.37
C TYR A 121 8.56 -11.93 9.94
N MET A 122 7.82 -10.91 9.48
CA MET A 122 7.22 -10.89 8.15
C MET A 122 8.25 -10.85 7.01
N GLN A 123 9.43 -10.27 7.23
CA GLN A 123 10.52 -10.32 6.25
C GLN A 123 10.89 -11.77 5.86
N LYS A 124 10.77 -12.72 6.78
CA LYS A 124 11.12 -14.14 6.60
C LYS A 124 9.95 -15.02 6.14
N ARG A 125 8.73 -14.47 6.04
CA ARG A 125 7.51 -15.23 5.77
C ARG A 125 7.10 -15.13 4.31
N ASN A 126 8.00 -15.53 3.40
CA ASN A 126 7.68 -15.65 1.98
C ASN A 126 6.59 -16.71 1.72
N ASP A 127 6.55 -17.76 2.54
CA ASP A 127 5.52 -18.80 2.52
C ASP A 127 4.09 -18.23 2.62
N LEU A 128 3.87 -17.23 3.50
CA LEU A 128 2.56 -16.59 3.65
C LEU A 128 2.21 -15.73 2.43
N ARG A 129 3.19 -15.02 1.86
CA ARG A 129 2.99 -14.21 0.65
C ARG A 129 2.63 -15.09 -0.56
N GLU A 130 3.38 -16.17 -0.77
CA GLU A 130 3.10 -17.13 -1.84
C GLU A 130 1.71 -17.75 -1.70
N ARG A 131 1.33 -18.13 -0.48
CA ARG A 131 0.00 -18.65 -0.20
C ARG A 131 -1.10 -17.63 -0.51
N LEU A 132 -0.91 -16.37 -0.07
CA LEU A 132 -1.87 -15.29 -0.36
C LEU A 132 -2.03 -15.08 -1.87
N HIS A 133 -0.92 -14.99 -2.61
CA HIS A 133 -0.95 -14.79 -4.05
C HIS A 133 -1.58 -16.00 -4.78
N SER A 134 -1.33 -17.23 -4.31
CA SER A 134 -1.97 -18.43 -4.85
C SER A 134 -3.50 -18.41 -4.66
N ILE A 135 -3.96 -18.06 -3.45
CA ILE A 135 -5.40 -17.95 -3.16
C ILE A 135 -6.03 -16.84 -4.01
N SER A 136 -5.39 -15.66 -4.07
CA SER A 136 -5.88 -14.54 -4.87
C SER A 136 -6.00 -14.91 -6.34
N SER A 137 -4.98 -15.56 -6.91
CA SER A 137 -4.98 -16.02 -8.30
C SER A 137 -6.09 -17.06 -8.55
N TYR A 138 -6.31 -17.97 -7.61
CA TYR A 138 -7.41 -18.95 -7.72
C TYR A 138 -8.77 -18.24 -7.79
N ILE A 139 -9.03 -17.27 -6.91
CA ILE A 139 -10.30 -16.53 -6.90
C ILE A 139 -10.46 -15.70 -8.17
N HIS A 140 -9.42 -15.00 -8.63
CA HIS A 140 -9.45 -14.24 -9.88
C HIS A 140 -9.82 -15.11 -11.08
N ASN A 141 -9.22 -16.30 -11.19
CA ASN A 141 -9.51 -17.24 -12.26
C ASN A 141 -10.96 -17.76 -12.16
N ALA A 142 -11.43 -18.13 -10.98
CA ALA A 142 -12.79 -18.61 -10.78
C ALA A 142 -13.85 -17.54 -11.14
N LEU A 143 -13.61 -16.28 -10.77
CA LEU A 143 -14.49 -15.16 -11.16
C LEU A 143 -14.49 -14.96 -12.67
N LYS A 144 -13.34 -14.96 -13.30
CA LYS A 144 -13.19 -14.83 -14.76
C LYS A 144 -13.92 -15.97 -15.49
N ASP A 145 -13.74 -17.21 -15.05
CA ASP A 145 -14.39 -18.39 -15.64
C ASP A 145 -15.92 -18.35 -15.47
N SER A 146 -16.40 -17.66 -14.42
CA SER A 146 -17.82 -17.42 -14.17
C SER A 146 -18.38 -16.19 -14.92
N GLY A 147 -17.57 -15.52 -15.74
CA GLY A 147 -17.97 -14.37 -16.54
C GLY A 147 -18.02 -13.04 -15.76
N TYR A 148 -17.44 -12.98 -14.56
CA TYR A 148 -17.30 -11.73 -13.82
C TYR A 148 -16.07 -10.95 -14.29
N GLU A 149 -16.29 -9.68 -14.69
CA GLU A 149 -15.20 -8.76 -14.93
C GLU A 149 -14.63 -8.26 -13.61
N ASN A 150 -13.31 -8.28 -13.48
CA ASN A 150 -12.60 -7.78 -12.32
C ASN A 150 -11.40 -6.94 -12.76
N VAL A 151 -11.35 -5.71 -12.28
CA VAL A 151 -10.25 -4.77 -12.57
C VAL A 151 -9.01 -5.04 -11.70
N SER A 152 -9.19 -5.73 -10.57
CA SER A 152 -8.12 -6.04 -9.63
C SER A 152 -7.16 -7.10 -10.16
N GLN A 153 -5.89 -6.92 -9.82
CA GLN A 153 -4.83 -7.94 -9.97
C GLN A 153 -4.15 -8.23 -8.62
N SER A 154 -4.73 -7.74 -7.52
CA SER A 154 -4.19 -7.84 -6.17
C SER A 154 -4.96 -8.82 -5.30
N GLN A 155 -4.63 -8.86 -4.01
CA GLN A 155 -5.35 -9.61 -2.99
C GLN A 155 -6.72 -8.98 -2.62
N ILE A 156 -6.99 -7.76 -3.06
CA ILE A 156 -8.28 -7.10 -2.92
C ILE A 156 -9.10 -7.42 -4.15
N ILE A 157 -10.18 -8.16 -3.99
CA ILE A 157 -10.96 -8.73 -5.10
C ILE A 157 -12.40 -8.24 -4.99
N PRO A 158 -12.75 -7.11 -5.60
CA PRO A 158 -14.11 -6.60 -5.58
C PRO A 158 -15.01 -7.45 -6.50
N VAL A 159 -16.22 -7.73 -6.03
CA VAL A 159 -17.29 -8.28 -6.85
C VAL A 159 -18.36 -7.21 -7.02
N LEU A 160 -18.43 -6.63 -8.20
CA LEU A 160 -19.31 -5.49 -8.47
C LEU A 160 -20.73 -5.98 -8.74
N THR A 161 -21.67 -5.52 -7.94
CA THR A 161 -23.11 -5.85 -8.09
C THR A 161 -23.89 -4.70 -8.71
N TYR A 162 -23.31 -3.51 -8.78
CA TYR A 162 -23.86 -2.25 -9.29
C TYR A 162 -25.16 -1.75 -8.59
N GLU A 163 -25.72 -2.52 -7.66
CA GLU A 163 -26.94 -2.21 -6.93
C GLU A 163 -26.77 -2.55 -5.44
N ASN A 164 -27.14 -1.63 -4.55
CA ASN A 164 -27.01 -1.82 -3.10
C ASN A 164 -27.78 -3.04 -2.58
N GLU A 165 -29.00 -3.28 -3.08
CA GLU A 165 -29.82 -4.42 -2.66
C GLU A 165 -29.18 -5.75 -3.04
N LYS A 166 -28.57 -5.83 -4.23
CA LYS A 166 -27.83 -7.02 -4.68
C LYS A 166 -26.57 -7.23 -3.83
N ALA A 167 -25.86 -6.16 -3.48
CA ALA A 167 -24.70 -6.26 -2.60
C ALA A 167 -25.07 -6.81 -1.22
N VAL A 168 -26.15 -6.30 -0.63
CA VAL A 168 -26.64 -6.78 0.68
C VAL A 168 -27.03 -8.27 0.59
N LYS A 169 -27.80 -8.67 -0.42
CA LYS A 169 -28.19 -10.08 -0.62
C LYS A 169 -26.98 -10.99 -0.81
N ALA A 170 -26.00 -10.58 -1.60
CA ALA A 170 -24.75 -11.33 -1.77
C ALA A 170 -23.99 -11.47 -0.43
N CYS A 171 -23.90 -10.38 0.33
CA CYS A 171 -23.25 -10.41 1.64
C CYS A 171 -23.96 -11.33 2.64
N GLU A 172 -25.30 -11.38 2.62
CA GLU A 172 -26.08 -12.31 3.45
C GLU A 172 -25.91 -13.77 3.04
N PHE A 173 -25.76 -14.04 1.75
CA PHE A 173 -25.52 -15.39 1.23
C PHE A 173 -24.16 -15.96 1.67
N PHE A 174 -23.12 -15.09 1.82
CA PHE A 174 -21.77 -15.51 2.22
C PHE A 174 -21.52 -15.48 3.75
N LYS A 175 -22.51 -15.16 4.56
CA LYS A 175 -22.44 -15.27 6.03
C LYS A 175 -22.75 -16.68 6.49
#